data_696ffeadf8a2455175ebef7e4420893c
#
_entry.id   696ffeadf8a2455175ebef7e4420893c
#
_cell.length_a   1.000
_cell.length_b   1.000
_cell.length_c   1.000
_cell.angle_alpha   90.00
_cell.angle_beta   90.00
_cell.angle_gamma   90.00
#
_symmetry.space_group_name_H-M   'P 1'
#
loop_
_entity.id
_entity.type
_entity.pdbx_description
1 polymer ?
#
loop_
_entity_poly.entity_id
_entity_poly.type
_entity_poly.pdbx_seq_one_letter_code
_entity_poly.pdbx_strand_id
1 'polypeptide(L)'
;MQAAIMYGPNDIRVEDIEKPKCPPNGLILKVLSIGLCGSDIRNMTTDSCKGKYPHIFGHEIVGMVDEIDINTPKYKVGDKLYIYPEDHCLKCDECRTGHSENCLNPGDYIARQGGFADFVVVTNEQINRDAVFKLPENVNLDNATLSEPLSSVYACQENINITLGDSVVIIGAGPIGCFHAQMAKIRGAKCVIMVEINDKRLEMAK
;
A
#
# COMPACT_ATOMS: atom_id res chain seq x y z
N MET A 1 -4.65 21.21 7.74
CA MET A 1 -3.87 20.36 6.87
C MET A 1 -4.46 20.32 5.49
N GLN A 2 -3.64 20.13 4.45
CA GLN A 2 -4.16 19.93 3.11
C GLN A 2 -4.54 18.47 2.89
N ALA A 3 -5.61 18.24 2.11
CA ALA A 3 -6.05 16.92 1.71
C ALA A 3 -6.69 16.96 0.31
N ALA A 4 -6.45 15.92 -0.49
CA ALA A 4 -7.14 15.72 -1.76
C ALA A 4 -8.41 14.91 -1.51
N ILE A 5 -9.54 15.57 -1.53
CA ILE A 5 -10.85 14.99 -1.23
C ILE A 5 -11.57 14.69 -2.54
N MET A 6 -12.02 13.47 -2.69
CA MET A 6 -12.83 13.04 -3.81
C MET A 6 -14.32 13.13 -3.47
N TYR A 7 -15.08 13.88 -4.26
CA TYR A 7 -16.53 14.09 -4.14
C TYR A 7 -17.35 13.25 -5.12
N GLY A 8 -16.68 12.68 -6.10
CA GLY A 8 -17.26 11.83 -7.12
C GLY A 8 -16.28 11.58 -8.26
N PRO A 9 -16.64 10.78 -9.27
CA PRO A 9 -15.78 10.55 -10.42
C PRO A 9 -15.37 11.86 -11.10
N ASN A 10 -14.06 12.03 -11.28
CA ASN A 10 -13.43 13.25 -11.85
C ASN A 10 -13.68 14.55 -11.03
N ASP A 11 -14.15 14.46 -9.79
CA ASP A 11 -14.29 15.60 -8.88
C ASP A 11 -13.40 15.40 -7.66
N ILE A 12 -12.14 15.84 -7.78
CA ILE A 12 -11.12 15.82 -6.73
C ILE A 12 -10.72 17.26 -6.43
N ARG A 13 -10.74 17.61 -5.16
CA ARG A 13 -10.43 18.95 -4.69
C ARG A 13 -9.37 18.91 -3.62
N VAL A 14 -8.38 19.80 -3.70
CA VAL A 14 -7.41 20.02 -2.62
C VAL A 14 -7.98 21.08 -1.70
N GLU A 15 -8.22 20.71 -0.45
CA GLU A 15 -8.87 21.55 0.54
C GLU A 15 -8.07 21.60 1.83
N ASP A 16 -8.18 22.73 2.53
CA ASP A 16 -7.69 22.87 3.89
C ASP A 16 -8.75 22.37 4.88
N ILE A 17 -8.41 21.31 5.59
CA ILE A 17 -9.28 20.70 6.60
C ILE A 17 -8.60 20.65 7.96
N GLU A 18 -9.36 20.39 9.02
CA GLU A 18 -8.81 20.22 10.37
C GLU A 18 -7.87 18.98 10.41
N LYS A 19 -6.71 19.13 11.06
CA LYS A 19 -5.84 17.99 11.32
C LYS A 19 -6.56 17.00 12.27
N PRO A 20 -6.56 15.69 11.98
CA PRO A 20 -7.21 14.71 12.83
C PRO A 20 -6.56 14.64 14.21
N LYS A 21 -7.36 14.33 15.23
CA LYS A 21 -6.87 14.09 16.59
C LYS A 21 -6.27 12.70 16.71
N CYS A 22 -5.21 12.58 17.52
CA CYS A 22 -4.61 11.28 17.80
C CYS A 22 -5.65 10.36 18.47
N PRO A 23 -5.92 9.16 17.90
CA PRO A 23 -6.89 8.26 18.49
C PRO A 23 -6.32 7.53 19.70
N PRO A 24 -7.16 7.07 20.64
CA PRO A 24 -6.72 6.27 21.78
C PRO A 24 -5.94 5.02 21.32
N ASN A 25 -4.79 4.78 21.95
CA ASN A 25 -3.87 3.67 21.62
C ASN A 25 -3.38 3.65 20.15
N GLY A 26 -3.46 4.77 19.45
CA GLY A 26 -3.04 4.93 18.07
C GLY A 26 -2.01 6.04 17.90
N LEU A 27 -1.86 6.51 16.66
CA LEU A 27 -0.93 7.58 16.33
C LEU A 27 -1.42 8.41 15.13
N ILE A 28 -0.83 9.59 14.96
CA ILE A 28 -0.93 10.40 13.75
C ILE A 28 0.38 10.30 13.00
N LEU A 29 0.29 9.99 11.72
CA LEU A 29 1.42 9.95 10.82
C LEU A 29 1.40 11.19 9.92
N LYS A 30 2.50 11.96 9.91
CA LYS A 30 2.75 12.96 8.88
C LYS A 30 3.17 12.22 7.61
N VAL A 31 2.42 12.36 6.54
CA VAL A 31 2.75 11.72 5.25
C VAL A 31 4.00 12.37 4.67
N LEU A 32 5.00 11.57 4.33
CA LEU A 32 6.26 12.02 3.72
C LEU A 32 6.36 11.64 2.25
N SER A 33 5.79 10.49 1.89
CA SER A 33 5.69 10.04 0.51
C SER A 33 4.48 9.11 0.37
N ILE A 34 3.85 9.16 -0.80
CA ILE A 34 2.71 8.31 -1.11
C ILE A 34 2.75 7.92 -2.58
N GLY A 35 2.51 6.65 -2.88
CA GLY A 35 2.37 6.15 -4.23
C GLY A 35 0.97 6.41 -4.80
N LEU A 36 0.87 6.41 -6.12
CA LEU A 36 -0.39 6.47 -6.86
C LEU A 36 -0.64 5.15 -7.58
N CYS A 37 -1.55 4.35 -7.07
CA CYS A 37 -1.93 3.06 -7.63
C CYS A 37 -2.90 3.21 -8.82
N GLY A 38 -2.89 2.22 -9.70
CA GLY A 38 -3.90 2.12 -10.77
C GLY A 38 -5.34 2.01 -10.24
N SER A 39 -5.53 1.46 -9.03
CA SER A 39 -6.84 1.42 -8.35
C SER A 39 -7.31 2.81 -7.92
N ASP A 40 -6.41 3.70 -7.51
CA ASP A 40 -6.77 5.10 -7.21
C ASP A 40 -7.29 5.80 -8.46
N ILE A 41 -6.59 5.65 -9.60
CA ILE A 41 -7.04 6.22 -10.88
C ILE A 41 -8.42 5.67 -11.26
N ARG A 42 -8.64 4.36 -11.14
CA ARG A 42 -9.95 3.76 -11.39
C ARG A 42 -11.02 4.33 -10.48
N ASN A 43 -10.75 4.44 -9.18
CA ASN A 43 -11.68 5.00 -8.21
C ASN A 43 -12.00 6.48 -8.50
N MET A 44 -10.99 7.24 -8.92
CA MET A 44 -11.11 8.65 -9.27
C MET A 44 -11.87 8.92 -10.57
N THR A 45 -11.93 7.95 -11.48
CA THR A 45 -12.51 8.15 -12.82
C THR A 45 -13.80 7.37 -13.07
N THR A 46 -14.20 6.48 -12.16
CA THR A 46 -15.37 5.62 -12.32
C THR A 46 -16.27 5.63 -11.08
N ASP A 47 -17.46 5.05 -11.19
CA ASP A 47 -18.41 4.88 -10.08
C ASP A 47 -18.05 3.75 -9.10
N SER A 48 -16.82 3.21 -9.13
CA SER A 48 -16.39 2.08 -8.28
C SER A 48 -16.56 2.34 -6.78
N CYS A 49 -16.48 3.60 -6.36
CA CYS A 49 -16.64 4.02 -4.96
C CYS A 49 -17.95 4.79 -4.71
N LYS A 50 -18.99 4.59 -5.55
CA LYS A 50 -20.28 5.23 -5.36
C LYS A 50 -20.84 4.97 -3.96
N GLY A 51 -21.28 6.04 -3.30
CA GLY A 51 -21.81 5.99 -1.92
C GLY A 51 -20.75 6.09 -0.81
N LYS A 52 -19.46 6.24 -1.17
CA LYS A 52 -18.36 6.43 -0.22
C LYS A 52 -17.77 7.84 -0.26
N TYR A 53 -18.36 8.74 -1.02
CA TYR A 53 -17.94 10.13 -1.11
C TYR A 53 -18.62 11.03 -0.03
N PRO A 54 -17.98 12.11 0.46
CA PRO A 54 -16.59 12.52 0.17
C PRO A 54 -15.57 11.60 0.87
N HIS A 55 -14.41 11.36 0.21
CA HIS A 55 -13.39 10.47 0.76
C HIS A 55 -11.97 10.90 0.35
N ILE A 56 -10.99 10.65 1.23
CA ILE A 56 -9.57 10.82 0.95
C ILE A 56 -9.00 9.42 0.64
N PHE A 57 -8.50 9.21 -0.58
CA PHE A 57 -7.91 7.95 -1.02
C PHE A 57 -6.39 7.93 -0.83
N GLY A 58 -5.73 6.93 -1.42
CA GLY A 58 -4.30 6.69 -1.34
C GLY A 58 -3.93 5.69 -0.26
N HIS A 59 -3.25 4.63 -0.65
CA HIS A 59 -2.99 3.47 0.22
C HIS A 59 -1.53 2.99 0.23
N GLU A 60 -0.65 3.57 -0.57
CA GLU A 60 0.79 3.29 -0.59
C GLU A 60 1.53 4.31 0.27
N ILE A 61 1.34 4.29 1.60
CA ILE A 61 1.64 5.38 2.52
C ILE A 61 2.95 5.15 3.27
N VAL A 62 3.84 6.14 3.19
CA VAL A 62 5.03 6.25 4.04
C VAL A 62 4.98 7.58 4.78
N GLY A 63 5.23 7.55 6.08
CA GLY A 63 5.20 8.76 6.88
C GLY A 63 6.07 8.68 8.13
N MET A 64 6.04 9.74 8.90
CA MET A 64 6.74 9.86 10.16
C MET A 64 5.74 10.09 11.30
N VAL A 65 5.92 9.40 12.41
CA VAL A 65 5.07 9.58 13.59
C VAL A 65 5.18 11.03 14.08
N ASP A 66 4.07 11.74 14.03
CA ASP A 66 3.93 13.13 14.46
C ASP A 66 3.35 13.22 15.88
N GLU A 67 2.28 12.46 16.14
CA GLU A 67 1.66 12.33 17.47
C GLU A 67 1.42 10.86 17.80
N ILE A 68 1.49 10.50 19.07
CA ILE A 68 1.28 9.13 19.52
C ILE A 68 0.58 9.13 20.89
N ASP A 69 -0.38 8.22 21.08
CA ASP A 69 -0.98 7.99 22.39
C ASP A 69 0.04 7.32 23.33
N ILE A 70 0.05 7.74 24.60
CA ILE A 70 1.00 7.26 25.60
C ILE A 70 0.96 5.72 25.83
N ASN A 71 -0.17 5.10 25.50
CA ASN A 71 -0.35 3.66 25.63
C ASN A 71 0.09 2.87 24.38
N THR A 72 0.85 3.48 23.47
CA THR A 72 1.33 2.84 22.23
C THR A 72 2.86 2.69 22.26
N PRO A 73 3.42 1.78 23.06
CA PRO A 73 4.87 1.69 23.30
C PRO A 73 5.68 1.14 22.12
N LYS A 74 5.02 0.57 21.12
CA LYS A 74 5.68 -0.05 19.95
C LYS A 74 6.43 0.98 19.08
N TYR A 75 5.97 2.25 19.09
CA TYR A 75 6.50 3.34 18.27
C TYR A 75 6.81 4.57 19.11
N LYS A 76 7.51 5.54 18.52
CA LYS A 76 7.78 6.86 19.12
C LYS A 76 7.70 7.95 18.04
N VAL A 77 7.48 9.19 18.47
CA VAL A 77 7.55 10.37 17.60
C VAL A 77 8.89 10.40 16.85
N GLY A 78 8.83 10.64 15.56
CA GLY A 78 9.97 10.64 14.64
C GLY A 78 10.27 9.29 13.98
N ASP A 79 9.66 8.19 14.42
CA ASP A 79 9.79 6.91 13.71
C ASP A 79 9.18 7.01 12.31
N LYS A 80 9.89 6.49 11.30
CA LYS A 80 9.41 6.39 9.94
C LYS A 80 8.69 5.07 9.75
N LEU A 81 7.45 5.13 9.29
CA LEU A 81 6.57 3.98 9.18
C LEU A 81 6.02 3.84 7.77
N TYR A 82 5.82 2.60 7.35
CA TYR A 82 4.99 2.20 6.23
C TYR A 82 3.67 1.65 6.77
N ILE A 83 2.54 2.01 6.16
CA ILE A 83 1.22 1.49 6.52
C ILE A 83 0.76 0.54 5.41
N TYR A 84 0.51 -0.72 5.78
CA TYR A 84 -0.16 -1.67 4.90
C TYR A 84 -1.67 -1.38 4.92
N PRO A 85 -2.32 -1.22 3.76
CA PRO A 85 -3.72 -0.79 3.70
C PRO A 85 -4.69 -1.85 4.21
N GLU A 86 -4.41 -3.12 3.95
CA GLU A 86 -5.25 -4.23 4.34
C GLU A 86 -4.73 -4.83 5.64
N ASP A 87 -5.54 -4.78 6.70
CA ASP A 87 -5.21 -5.42 7.95
C ASP A 87 -6.02 -6.71 8.13
N HIS A 88 -5.31 -7.80 8.25
CA HIS A 88 -5.85 -9.13 8.44
C HIS A 88 -6.13 -9.40 9.91
N CYS A 89 -7.13 -10.22 10.24
CA CYS A 89 -7.49 -10.46 11.65
C CYS A 89 -6.45 -11.28 12.41
N LEU A 90 -5.55 -11.99 11.75
CA LEU A 90 -4.50 -12.89 12.30
C LEU A 90 -5.03 -14.05 13.16
N LYS A 91 -6.34 -14.30 13.16
CA LYS A 91 -7.00 -15.26 14.08
C LYS A 91 -7.85 -16.31 13.37
N CYS A 92 -8.41 -16.02 12.19
CA CYS A 92 -9.19 -16.99 11.43
C CYS A 92 -8.30 -18.09 10.84
N ASP A 93 -8.91 -19.15 10.36
CA ASP A 93 -8.17 -20.30 9.83
C ASP A 93 -7.32 -19.93 8.63
N GLU A 94 -7.82 -19.08 7.72
CA GLU A 94 -7.07 -18.58 6.58
C GLU A 94 -5.78 -17.86 7.02
N CYS A 95 -5.88 -16.93 7.97
CA CYS A 95 -4.70 -16.22 8.49
C CYS A 95 -3.72 -17.17 9.18
N ARG A 96 -4.22 -18.16 9.95
CA ARG A 96 -3.37 -19.09 10.70
C ARG A 96 -2.67 -20.12 9.83
N THR A 97 -3.20 -20.38 8.65
CA THR A 97 -2.60 -21.30 7.65
C THR A 97 -1.73 -20.60 6.62
N GLY A 98 -1.55 -19.27 6.75
CA GLY A 98 -0.67 -18.48 5.87
C GLY A 98 -1.36 -17.88 4.64
N HIS A 99 -2.69 -17.95 4.57
CA HIS A 99 -3.52 -17.43 3.49
C HIS A 99 -4.27 -16.17 3.94
N SER A 100 -3.54 -15.21 4.50
CA SER A 100 -4.14 -13.99 5.06
C SER A 100 -4.84 -13.13 4.01
N GLU A 101 -4.49 -13.24 2.75
CA GLU A 101 -5.20 -12.64 1.62
C GLU A 101 -6.68 -13.07 1.52
N ASN A 102 -7.02 -14.22 2.08
CA ASN A 102 -8.38 -14.74 2.18
C ASN A 102 -8.99 -14.53 3.57
N CYS A 103 -8.50 -13.55 4.34
CA CYS A 103 -8.97 -13.29 5.70
C CYS A 103 -10.50 -13.17 5.77
N LEU A 104 -11.13 -13.94 6.67
CA LEU A 104 -12.59 -13.94 6.85
C LEU A 104 -13.11 -12.70 7.60
N ASN A 105 -12.21 -11.95 8.24
CA ASN A 105 -12.53 -10.75 9.01
C ASN A 105 -11.49 -9.64 8.74
N PRO A 106 -11.33 -9.18 7.48
CA PRO A 106 -10.40 -8.11 7.17
C PRO A 106 -10.89 -6.80 7.78
N GLY A 107 -9.98 -5.86 7.99
CA GLY A 107 -10.34 -4.49 8.34
C GLY A 107 -10.98 -3.77 7.16
N ASP A 108 -11.85 -2.80 7.45
CA ASP A 108 -12.44 -1.96 6.39
C ASP A 108 -11.50 -0.81 6.04
N TYR A 109 -10.52 -1.09 5.17
CA TYR A 109 -9.55 -0.08 4.73
C TYR A 109 -10.20 1.05 3.91
N ILE A 110 -11.34 0.79 3.27
CA ILE A 110 -12.04 1.81 2.45
C ILE A 110 -12.78 2.81 3.35
N ALA A 111 -13.20 2.42 4.55
CA ALA A 111 -13.82 3.34 5.51
C ALA A 111 -12.79 4.25 6.19
N ARG A 112 -11.50 3.95 6.07
CA ARG A 112 -10.42 4.75 6.68
C ARG A 112 -10.00 5.88 5.76
N GLN A 113 -9.55 6.98 6.37
CA GLN A 113 -8.90 8.05 5.63
C GLN A 113 -7.64 7.51 4.94
N GLY A 114 -7.51 7.76 3.66
CA GLY A 114 -6.29 7.45 2.90
C GLY A 114 -5.21 8.53 3.06
N GLY A 115 -4.09 8.31 2.41
CA GLY A 115 -2.87 9.09 2.58
C GLY A 115 -2.70 10.27 1.62
N PHE A 116 -3.66 10.57 0.74
CA PHE A 116 -3.59 11.81 -0.07
C PHE A 116 -3.93 13.04 0.78
N ALA A 117 -3.23 13.20 1.91
CA ALA A 117 -3.33 14.29 2.87
C ALA A 117 -2.01 14.47 3.61
N ASP A 118 -1.82 15.64 4.25
CA ASP A 118 -0.61 15.89 5.05
C ASP A 118 -0.46 14.93 6.24
N PHE A 119 -1.59 14.50 6.83
CA PHE A 119 -1.62 13.63 8.00
C PHE A 119 -2.67 12.54 7.86
N VAL A 120 -2.37 11.36 8.38
CA VAL A 120 -3.26 10.20 8.41
C VAL A 120 -3.33 9.58 9.80
N VAL A 121 -4.52 9.12 10.17
CA VAL A 121 -4.75 8.39 11.42
C VAL A 121 -4.32 6.94 11.26
N VAL A 122 -3.55 6.45 12.24
CA VAL A 122 -3.27 5.02 12.41
C VAL A 122 -3.94 4.54 13.68
N THR A 123 -4.88 3.64 13.53
CA THR A 123 -5.70 3.14 14.64
C THR A 123 -4.99 2.05 15.44
N ASN A 124 -5.43 1.87 16.69
CA ASN A 124 -5.02 0.72 17.52
C ASN A 124 -5.27 -0.63 16.82
N GLU A 125 -6.33 -0.73 16.04
CA GLU A 125 -6.65 -1.95 15.30
C GLU A 125 -5.57 -2.27 14.25
N GLN A 126 -5.14 -1.30 13.45
CA GLN A 126 -4.06 -1.47 12.48
C GLN A 126 -2.75 -1.88 13.16
N ILE A 127 -2.44 -1.27 14.30
CA ILE A 127 -1.23 -1.61 15.08
C ILE A 127 -1.29 -3.05 15.60
N ASN A 128 -2.43 -3.46 16.16
CA ASN A 128 -2.61 -4.80 16.72
C ASN A 128 -2.76 -5.90 15.66
N ARG A 129 -3.10 -5.53 14.44
CA ARG A 129 -3.17 -6.43 13.28
C ARG A 129 -1.88 -6.45 12.46
N ASP A 130 -0.79 -5.87 13.02
CA ASP A 130 0.53 -5.80 12.38
C ASP A 130 0.51 -5.17 10.96
N ALA A 131 -0.38 -4.20 10.74
CA ALA A 131 -0.47 -3.47 9.47
C ALA A 131 0.47 -2.24 9.42
N VAL A 132 1.35 -2.06 10.41
CA VAL A 132 2.22 -0.90 10.53
C VAL A 132 3.66 -1.36 10.75
N PHE A 133 4.56 -0.92 9.87
CA PHE A 133 5.95 -1.39 9.84
C PHE A 133 6.93 -0.23 10.00
N LYS A 134 7.90 -0.40 10.90
CA LYS A 134 9.00 0.55 11.02
C LYS A 134 9.97 0.36 9.85
N LEU A 135 10.28 1.45 9.17
CA LEU A 135 11.21 1.46 8.06
C LEU A 135 12.67 1.43 8.56
N PRO A 136 13.57 0.74 7.85
CA PRO A 136 15.00 0.87 8.08
C PRO A 136 15.48 2.32 7.87
N GLU A 137 16.49 2.74 8.63
CA GLU A 137 16.99 4.13 8.58
C GLU A 137 17.52 4.56 7.22
N ASN A 138 18.09 3.63 6.46
CA ASN A 138 18.74 3.87 5.18
C ASN A 138 17.82 3.70 3.95
N VAL A 139 16.51 3.44 4.15
CA VAL A 139 15.59 3.26 3.03
C VAL A 139 15.23 4.62 2.43
N ASN A 140 15.20 4.71 1.10
CA ASN A 140 14.60 5.83 0.41
C ASN A 140 13.07 5.80 0.57
N LEU A 141 12.47 6.89 1.02
CA LEU A 141 11.06 6.92 1.38
C LEU A 141 10.14 6.78 0.17
N ASP A 142 10.52 7.32 -0.99
CA ASP A 142 9.75 7.17 -2.22
C ASP A 142 9.76 5.71 -2.68
N ASN A 143 10.90 5.03 -2.56
CA ASN A 143 10.97 3.61 -2.86
C ASN A 143 10.18 2.76 -1.84
N ALA A 144 10.10 3.21 -0.59
CA ALA A 144 9.36 2.49 0.45
C ALA A 144 7.85 2.44 0.19
N THR A 145 7.28 3.40 -0.55
CA THR A 145 5.86 3.34 -0.98
C THR A 145 5.56 2.13 -1.87
N LEU A 146 6.57 1.67 -2.62
CA LEU A 146 6.47 0.50 -3.50
C LEU A 146 6.34 -0.82 -2.74
N SER A 147 6.47 -0.81 -1.41
CA SER A 147 6.32 -2.03 -0.59
C SER A 147 4.91 -2.63 -0.72
N GLU A 148 3.89 -1.80 -0.91
CA GLU A 148 2.52 -2.27 -1.09
C GLU A 148 2.38 -3.09 -2.40
N PRO A 149 2.60 -2.54 -3.60
CA PRO A 149 2.46 -3.30 -4.83
C PRO A 149 3.47 -4.45 -4.94
N LEU A 150 4.67 -4.30 -4.37
CA LEU A 150 5.67 -5.35 -4.35
C LEU A 150 5.25 -6.55 -3.48
N SER A 151 4.52 -6.32 -2.38
CA SER A 151 4.03 -7.41 -1.52
C SER A 151 3.09 -8.36 -2.28
N SER A 152 2.21 -7.82 -3.12
CA SER A 152 1.31 -8.59 -3.98
C SER A 152 2.07 -9.43 -5.02
N VAL A 153 3.12 -8.84 -5.61
CA VAL A 153 4.01 -9.55 -6.54
C VAL A 153 4.77 -10.67 -5.84
N TYR A 154 5.27 -10.39 -4.63
CA TYR A 154 5.97 -11.39 -3.82
C TYR A 154 5.05 -12.58 -3.50
N ALA A 155 3.87 -12.32 -2.97
CA ALA A 155 2.89 -13.37 -2.64
C ALA A 155 2.49 -14.20 -3.87
N CYS A 156 2.26 -13.56 -5.01
CA CYS A 156 1.97 -14.26 -6.26
C CYS A 156 3.10 -15.22 -6.66
N GLN A 157 4.35 -14.78 -6.58
CA GLN A 157 5.50 -15.62 -6.95
C GLN A 157 5.82 -16.72 -5.93
N GLU A 158 5.48 -16.50 -4.66
CA GLU A 158 5.50 -17.58 -3.66
C GLU A 158 4.49 -18.69 -4.01
N ASN A 159 3.25 -18.30 -4.31
CA ASN A 159 2.18 -19.25 -4.63
C ASN A 159 2.47 -20.10 -5.88
N ILE A 160 3.12 -19.53 -6.90
CA ILE A 160 3.50 -20.28 -8.12
C ILE A 160 4.91 -20.88 -8.03
N ASN A 161 5.61 -20.66 -6.94
CA ASN A 161 6.91 -21.23 -6.61
C ASN A 161 7.98 -21.06 -7.68
N ILE A 162 8.18 -19.82 -8.15
CA ILE A 162 9.29 -19.52 -9.09
C ILE A 162 10.62 -19.81 -8.41
N THR A 163 11.49 -20.56 -9.10
CA THR A 163 12.77 -21.03 -8.56
C THR A 163 13.91 -20.97 -9.58
N LEU A 164 15.09 -21.40 -9.14
CA LEU A 164 16.31 -21.39 -9.93
C LEU A 164 16.16 -22.19 -11.23
N GLY A 165 16.49 -21.53 -12.35
CA GLY A 165 16.49 -22.15 -13.69
C GLY A 165 15.18 -22.03 -14.46
N ASP A 166 14.12 -21.50 -13.84
CA ASP A 166 12.82 -21.33 -14.49
C ASP A 166 12.87 -20.34 -15.66
N SER A 167 11.97 -20.54 -16.61
CA SER A 167 11.65 -19.56 -17.65
C SER A 167 10.28 -18.94 -17.33
N VAL A 168 10.25 -17.63 -17.16
CA VAL A 168 9.06 -16.89 -16.73
C VAL A 168 8.60 -15.99 -17.86
N VAL A 169 7.31 -16.08 -18.20
CA VAL A 169 6.65 -15.17 -19.14
C VAL A 169 5.74 -14.22 -18.35
N ILE A 170 5.91 -12.92 -18.58
CA ILE A 170 5.14 -11.86 -17.93
C ILE A 170 4.37 -11.11 -19.00
N ILE A 171 3.05 -11.06 -18.85
CA ILE A 171 2.16 -10.34 -19.76
C ILE A 171 1.82 -8.99 -19.14
N GLY A 172 2.31 -7.93 -19.78
CA GLY A 172 2.21 -6.55 -19.34
C GLY A 172 3.54 -6.00 -18.79
N ALA A 173 3.98 -4.84 -19.30
CA ALA A 173 5.19 -4.13 -18.88
C ALA A 173 4.85 -2.85 -18.08
N GLY A 174 3.75 -2.88 -17.32
CA GLY A 174 3.45 -1.86 -16.30
C GLY A 174 4.27 -2.07 -15.03
N PRO A 175 4.09 -1.22 -13.99
CA PRO A 175 4.85 -1.32 -12.73
C PRO A 175 4.85 -2.73 -12.12
N ILE A 176 3.68 -3.36 -12.06
CA ILE A 176 3.54 -4.73 -11.52
C ILE A 176 4.33 -5.75 -12.36
N GLY A 177 4.25 -5.66 -13.69
CA GLY A 177 5.05 -6.54 -14.57
C GLY A 177 6.55 -6.35 -14.39
N CYS A 178 7.01 -5.10 -14.23
CA CYS A 178 8.41 -4.80 -13.93
C CYS A 178 8.86 -5.37 -12.58
N PHE A 179 8.02 -5.31 -11.56
CA PHE A 179 8.30 -5.95 -10.27
C PHE A 179 8.36 -7.47 -10.39
N HIS A 180 7.44 -8.09 -11.13
CA HIS A 180 7.51 -9.52 -11.42
C HIS A 180 8.82 -9.91 -12.13
N ALA A 181 9.28 -9.11 -13.08
CA ALA A 181 10.52 -9.39 -13.80
C ALA A 181 11.74 -9.32 -12.87
N GLN A 182 11.84 -8.28 -12.05
CA GLN A 182 12.91 -8.12 -11.07
C GLN A 182 12.90 -9.24 -10.02
N MET A 183 11.72 -9.54 -9.47
CA MET A 183 11.56 -10.58 -8.46
C MET A 183 11.89 -11.97 -9.02
N ALA A 184 11.45 -12.31 -10.23
CA ALA A 184 11.78 -13.56 -10.89
C ALA A 184 13.30 -13.71 -11.09
N LYS A 185 13.99 -12.63 -11.46
CA LYS A 185 15.46 -12.61 -11.54
C LYS A 185 16.11 -12.87 -10.18
N ILE A 186 15.64 -12.21 -9.12
CA ILE A 186 16.15 -12.40 -7.73
C ILE A 186 15.96 -13.85 -7.29
N ARG A 187 14.86 -14.50 -7.67
CA ARG A 187 14.57 -15.92 -7.37
C ARG A 187 15.38 -16.90 -8.22
N GLY A 188 16.15 -16.40 -9.19
CA GLY A 188 17.07 -17.20 -10.00
C GLY A 188 16.46 -17.73 -11.31
N ALA A 189 15.39 -17.11 -11.80
CA ALA A 189 14.88 -17.43 -13.13
C ALA A 189 15.97 -17.29 -14.19
N LYS A 190 16.17 -18.33 -15.00
CA LYS A 190 17.14 -18.37 -16.09
C LYS A 190 16.77 -17.40 -17.22
N CYS A 191 15.48 -17.29 -17.50
CA CYS A 191 14.95 -16.45 -18.57
C CYS A 191 13.68 -15.75 -18.11
N VAL A 192 13.60 -14.45 -18.37
CA VAL A 192 12.38 -13.65 -18.15
C VAL A 192 12.00 -13.01 -19.47
N ILE A 193 10.82 -13.30 -19.95
CA ILE A 193 10.25 -12.79 -21.20
C ILE A 193 9.09 -11.87 -20.85
N MET A 194 9.17 -10.61 -21.26
CA MET A 194 8.06 -9.65 -21.10
C MET A 194 7.31 -9.50 -22.42
N VAL A 195 5.99 -9.52 -22.35
CA VAL A 195 5.07 -9.32 -23.48
C VAL A 195 4.23 -8.08 -23.21
N GLU A 196 4.30 -7.10 -24.09
CA GLU A 196 3.58 -5.83 -23.98
C GLU A 196 3.18 -5.34 -25.37
N ILE A 197 1.97 -4.80 -25.51
CA ILE A 197 1.44 -4.26 -26.76
C ILE A 197 1.85 -2.79 -27.00
N ASN A 198 2.29 -2.10 -25.94
CA ASN A 198 2.73 -0.72 -26.02
C ASN A 198 4.27 -0.66 -26.08
N ASP A 199 4.81 -0.28 -27.23
CA ASP A 199 6.26 -0.22 -27.46
C ASP A 199 7.01 0.66 -26.48
N LYS A 200 6.42 1.80 -26.04
CA LYS A 200 7.05 2.69 -25.08
C LYS A 200 7.19 2.04 -23.69
N ARG A 201 6.16 1.30 -23.24
CA ARG A 201 6.23 0.55 -21.98
C ARG A 201 7.23 -0.59 -22.08
N LEU A 202 7.27 -1.29 -23.21
CA LEU A 202 8.23 -2.36 -23.43
C LEU A 202 9.67 -1.83 -23.41
N GLU A 203 9.91 -0.67 -23.98
CA GLU A 203 11.23 -0.01 -23.98
C GLU A 203 11.64 0.43 -22.56
N MET A 204 10.71 0.95 -21.77
CA MET A 204 10.97 1.33 -20.35
C MET A 204 11.28 0.12 -19.46
N ALA A 205 10.85 -1.07 -19.84
CA ALA A 205 11.02 -2.30 -19.06
C ALA A 205 12.33 -3.05 -19.38
N LYS A 206 13.14 -2.58 -20.34
CA LYS A 206 14.46 -3.13 -20.68
C LYS A 206 15.51 -2.72 -19.64
#